data_40c2928d4f211c938860f87057ec2f04
#
_entry.id   40c2928d4f211c938860f87057ec2f04
#
_cell.length_a   1.000
_cell.length_b   1.000
_cell.length_c   1.000
_cell.angle_alpha   90.00
_cell.angle_beta   90.00
_cell.angle_gamma   90.00
#
_symmetry.space_group_name_H-M   'P 1'
#
loop_
_entity.id
_entity.type
_entity.pdbx_description
1 polymer ?
#
loop_
_entity_poly.entity_id
_entity_poly.type
_entity_poly.pdbx_seq_one_letter_code
_entity_poly.pdbx_strand_id
1 'polypeptide(L)'
;MEKSKFSLAILAILLLSPNSAGDVQITANGESNILFVDSGQIITFNVTGIENSTSVLWDFGRNINGPDTRYSNLSEVKHTIHASGRYNVTLTATYENEDSIVKEIILIVSFEETFEEKIVHSEALFISIAATEIIMSLGLGYWTSLIRKEKVYL
;
A
#
# COMPACT_ATOMS: atom_id res chain seq x y z
N MET A 1 -51.00 -39.54 9.76
CA MET A 1 -50.00 -39.08 10.75
C MET A 1 -48.54 -39.12 10.24
N GLU A 2 -48.29 -39.19 8.94
CA GLU A 2 -46.89 -39.25 8.37
C GLU A 2 -46.30 -37.93 7.90
N LYS A 3 -47.15 -36.93 7.59
CA LYS A 3 -46.68 -35.63 7.09
C LYS A 3 -45.90 -34.76 8.11
N SER A 4 -46.12 -34.99 9.41
CA SER A 4 -45.45 -34.26 10.49
C SER A 4 -43.98 -34.65 10.71
N LYS A 5 -43.63 -35.91 10.44
CA LYS A 5 -42.24 -36.42 10.66
C LYS A 5 -41.26 -35.93 9.57
N PHE A 6 -41.76 -35.72 8.35
CA PHE A 6 -40.93 -35.21 7.24
C PHE A 6 -40.56 -33.73 7.43
N SER A 7 -41.50 -32.92 7.97
CA SER A 7 -41.26 -31.50 8.22
C SER A 7 -40.21 -31.27 9.33
N LEU A 8 -40.16 -32.15 10.33
CA LEU A 8 -39.20 -32.04 11.44
C LEU A 8 -37.77 -32.45 11.01
N ALA A 9 -37.65 -33.44 10.10
CA ALA A 9 -36.36 -33.87 9.58
C ALA A 9 -35.70 -32.80 8.66
N ILE A 10 -36.50 -32.09 7.84
CA ILE A 10 -36.02 -31.00 6.99
C ILE A 10 -35.59 -29.79 7.85
N LEU A 11 -36.32 -29.51 8.93
CA LEU A 11 -35.94 -28.43 9.86
C LEU A 11 -34.63 -28.73 10.60
N ALA A 12 -34.41 -30.01 10.97
CA ALA A 12 -33.17 -30.45 11.63
C ALA A 12 -31.94 -30.36 10.69
N ILE A 13 -32.11 -30.65 9.39
CA ILE A 13 -31.04 -30.52 8.38
C ILE A 13 -30.69 -29.07 8.13
N LEU A 14 -31.65 -28.15 8.19
CA LEU A 14 -31.40 -26.72 8.07
C LEU A 14 -30.66 -26.09 9.28
N LEU A 15 -30.77 -26.74 10.46
CA LEU A 15 -30.07 -26.33 11.68
C LEU A 15 -28.64 -26.90 11.78
N LEU A 16 -28.31 -27.87 10.93
CA LEU A 16 -26.96 -28.49 10.82
C LEU A 16 -26.16 -27.93 9.63
N SER A 17 -26.55 -26.79 9.09
CA SER A 17 -25.67 -26.09 8.13
C SER A 17 -24.35 -25.85 8.83
N PRO A 18 -23.22 -26.36 8.31
CA PRO A 18 -21.92 -26.01 8.86
C PRO A 18 -21.83 -24.49 8.84
N ASN A 19 -21.51 -23.89 9.99
CA ASN A 19 -21.18 -22.49 10.04
C ASN A 19 -20.15 -22.24 8.93
N SER A 20 -20.59 -21.67 7.82
CA SER A 20 -19.64 -21.21 6.80
C SER A 20 -18.72 -20.24 7.50
N ALA A 21 -17.41 -20.52 7.48
CA ALA A 21 -16.44 -19.56 7.92
C ALA A 21 -16.82 -18.23 7.29
N GLY A 22 -17.08 -17.21 8.11
CA GLY A 22 -17.43 -15.89 7.62
C GLY A 22 -16.37 -15.46 6.60
N ASP A 23 -16.75 -14.70 5.57
CA ASP A 23 -15.76 -14.23 4.60
C ASP A 23 -14.75 -13.34 5.34
N VAL A 24 -13.54 -13.86 5.55
CA VAL A 24 -12.46 -13.15 6.25
C VAL A 24 -12.08 -11.95 5.42
N GLN A 25 -12.22 -10.78 5.99
CA GLN A 25 -11.84 -9.51 5.35
C GLN A 25 -10.83 -8.78 6.23
N ILE A 26 -9.81 -8.22 5.58
CA ILE A 26 -8.81 -7.38 6.23
C ILE A 26 -8.84 -5.97 5.66
N THR A 27 -8.59 -4.99 6.50
CA THR A 27 -8.48 -3.59 6.10
C THR A 27 -7.28 -2.93 6.78
N ALA A 28 -6.70 -1.94 6.12
CA ALA A 28 -5.70 -1.03 6.68
C ALA A 28 -6.21 0.40 6.52
N ASN A 29 -6.43 1.12 7.61
CA ASN A 29 -7.09 2.42 7.64
C ASN A 29 -8.44 2.46 6.87
N GLY A 30 -9.14 1.31 6.81
CA GLY A 30 -10.39 1.14 6.07
C GLY A 30 -10.27 0.66 4.62
N GLU A 31 -9.07 0.65 4.04
CA GLU A 31 -8.80 0.15 2.68
C GLU A 31 -8.50 -1.34 2.69
N SER A 32 -8.97 -2.09 1.68
CA SER A 32 -8.90 -3.57 1.66
C SER A 32 -7.87 -4.15 0.69
N ASN A 33 -7.26 -3.36 -0.21
CA ASN A 33 -6.37 -3.88 -1.24
C ASN A 33 -4.99 -3.24 -1.22
N ILE A 34 -4.93 -1.94 -1.53
CA ILE A 34 -3.69 -1.17 -1.59
C ILE A 34 -3.90 0.10 -0.80
N LEU A 35 -2.97 0.39 0.10
CA LEU A 35 -2.95 1.63 0.88
C LEU A 35 -1.65 2.38 0.63
N PHE A 36 -1.77 3.67 0.33
CA PHE A 36 -0.64 4.62 0.25
C PHE A 36 -0.55 5.36 1.57
N VAL A 37 0.63 5.36 2.19
CA VAL A 37 0.89 5.98 3.49
C VAL A 37 2.23 6.69 3.51
N ASP A 38 2.36 7.68 4.38
CA ASP A 38 3.63 8.34 4.62
C ASP A 38 4.47 7.57 5.64
N SER A 39 5.79 7.67 5.48
CA SER A 39 6.76 7.11 6.40
C SER A 39 6.51 7.62 7.83
N GLY A 40 6.46 6.70 8.79
CA GLY A 40 6.20 7.04 10.20
C GLY A 40 4.73 7.20 10.58
N GLN A 41 3.80 7.11 9.64
CA GLN A 41 2.37 7.15 9.91
C GLN A 41 1.93 5.87 10.64
N ILE A 42 1.02 6.03 11.62
CA ILE A 42 0.38 4.91 12.31
C ILE A 42 -0.72 4.35 11.41
N ILE A 43 -0.64 3.06 11.12
CA ILE A 43 -1.62 2.33 10.32
C ILE A 43 -2.40 1.40 11.24
N THR A 44 -3.72 1.46 11.19
CA THR A 44 -4.60 0.57 11.94
C THR A 44 -5.11 -0.54 11.01
N PHE A 45 -4.75 -1.77 11.32
CA PHE A 45 -5.19 -2.98 10.62
C PHE A 45 -6.33 -3.62 11.39
N ASN A 46 -7.38 -4.00 10.69
CA ASN A 46 -8.54 -4.68 11.24
C ASN A 46 -8.86 -5.94 10.45
N VAL A 47 -9.40 -6.96 11.14
CA VAL A 47 -9.92 -8.17 10.53
C VAL A 47 -11.32 -8.45 11.01
N THR A 48 -12.18 -8.93 10.13
CA THR A 48 -13.54 -9.41 10.39
C THR A 48 -13.75 -10.79 9.79
N GLY A 49 -14.77 -11.51 10.25
CA GLY A 49 -15.08 -12.87 9.74
C GLY A 49 -14.20 -13.98 10.33
N ILE A 50 -13.58 -13.74 11.49
CA ILE A 50 -12.66 -14.68 12.17
C ILE A 50 -13.27 -15.34 13.42
N GLU A 51 -14.58 -15.23 13.64
CA GLU A 51 -15.26 -15.62 14.89
C GLU A 51 -15.03 -17.07 15.29
N ASN A 52 -14.80 -17.97 14.34
CA ASN A 52 -14.56 -19.41 14.56
C ASN A 52 -13.11 -19.82 14.32
N SER A 53 -12.18 -18.86 14.22
CA SER A 53 -10.77 -19.20 14.05
C SER A 53 -10.15 -19.61 15.38
N THR A 54 -9.26 -20.60 15.35
CA THR A 54 -8.46 -21.04 16.52
C THR A 54 -7.24 -20.17 16.73
N SER A 55 -6.72 -19.59 15.65
CA SER A 55 -5.62 -18.63 15.72
C SER A 55 -5.66 -17.63 14.57
N VAL A 56 -5.15 -16.43 14.82
CA VAL A 56 -4.97 -15.36 13.84
C VAL A 56 -3.53 -14.87 13.93
N LEU A 57 -2.84 -14.82 12.81
CA LEU A 57 -1.46 -14.37 12.72
C LEU A 57 -1.35 -13.24 11.69
N TRP A 58 -0.94 -12.08 12.13
CA TRP A 58 -0.50 -10.98 11.29
C TRP A 58 1.01 -11.07 11.05
N ASP A 59 1.42 -10.96 9.79
CA ASP A 59 2.82 -10.91 9.39
C ASP A 59 3.05 -9.66 8.53
N PHE A 60 3.86 -8.75 9.03
CA PHE A 60 4.23 -7.49 8.37
C PHE A 60 5.47 -7.61 7.49
N GLY A 61 5.92 -8.85 7.29
CA GLY A 61 7.12 -9.16 6.53
C GLY A 61 8.41 -8.76 7.26
N ARG A 62 9.51 -9.07 6.62
CA ARG A 62 10.83 -8.73 7.13
C ARG A 62 11.11 -7.26 6.87
N ASN A 63 11.24 -6.48 7.94
CA ASN A 63 11.77 -5.14 7.81
C ASN A 63 13.25 -5.25 7.40
N ILE A 64 13.67 -4.52 6.34
CA ILE A 64 15.03 -4.57 5.78
C ILE A 64 16.11 -4.35 6.86
N ASN A 65 15.78 -3.66 7.95
CA ASN A 65 16.68 -3.30 9.05
C ASN A 65 16.19 -3.74 10.45
N GLY A 66 15.25 -4.69 10.55
CA GLY A 66 14.68 -5.09 11.83
C GLY A 66 14.17 -6.53 11.87
N PRO A 67 13.79 -7.03 13.05
CA PRO A 67 13.18 -8.34 13.20
C PRO A 67 11.83 -8.42 12.49
N ASP A 68 11.46 -9.62 12.05
CA ASP A 68 10.11 -9.90 11.54
C ASP A 68 9.09 -9.47 12.59
N THR A 69 8.15 -8.64 12.20
CA THR A 69 7.11 -8.17 13.11
C THR A 69 5.85 -9.01 12.89
N ARG A 70 5.50 -9.78 13.92
CA ARG A 70 4.33 -10.66 13.92
C ARG A 70 3.48 -10.40 15.15
N TYR A 71 2.17 -10.38 14.94
CA TYR A 71 1.18 -10.26 16.00
C TYR A 71 0.19 -11.42 15.90
N SER A 72 -0.12 -12.04 17.03
CA SER A 72 -1.04 -13.18 17.08
C SER A 72 -2.28 -12.88 17.93
N ASN A 73 -3.41 -13.44 17.51
CA ASN A 73 -4.70 -13.41 18.19
C ASN A 73 -5.26 -12.00 18.45
N LEU A 74 -4.98 -11.06 17.55
CA LEU A 74 -5.50 -9.71 17.60
C LEU A 74 -6.39 -9.43 16.39
N SER A 75 -7.60 -8.94 16.63
CA SER A 75 -8.53 -8.47 15.59
C SER A 75 -8.18 -7.05 15.09
N GLU A 76 -7.47 -6.27 15.90
CA GLU A 76 -6.93 -4.95 15.56
C GLU A 76 -5.46 -4.88 15.92
N VAL A 77 -4.65 -4.39 14.98
CA VAL A 77 -3.21 -4.15 15.17
C VAL A 77 -2.85 -2.76 14.68
N LYS A 78 -2.08 -2.02 15.46
CA LYS A 78 -1.47 -0.74 15.04
C LYS A 78 0.00 -0.95 14.76
N HIS A 79 0.43 -0.54 13.57
CA HIS A 79 1.82 -0.69 13.14
C HIS A 79 2.32 0.56 12.43
N THR A 80 3.63 0.83 12.52
CA THR A 80 4.28 1.98 11.87
C THR A 80 5.46 1.49 11.06
N ILE A 81 5.59 1.98 9.83
CA ILE A 81 6.69 1.66 8.92
C ILE A 81 7.46 2.95 8.62
N HIS A 82 8.76 2.94 8.88
CA HIS A 82 9.62 4.12 8.71
C HIS A 82 10.41 4.13 7.40
N ALA A 83 10.60 2.97 6.76
CA ALA A 83 11.32 2.90 5.50
C ALA A 83 10.33 3.00 4.32
N SER A 84 10.66 3.81 3.31
CA SER A 84 9.87 3.82 2.07
C SER A 84 10.00 2.51 1.32
N GLY A 85 8.94 2.10 0.64
CA GLY A 85 8.93 0.86 -0.11
C GLY A 85 7.54 0.26 -0.26
N ARG A 86 7.50 -0.92 -0.88
CA ARG A 86 6.31 -1.74 -0.98
C ARG A 86 6.39 -2.87 0.04
N TYR A 87 5.33 -3.03 0.83
CA TYR A 87 5.20 -4.05 1.86
C TYR A 87 3.95 -4.87 1.61
N ASN A 88 4.09 -6.19 1.76
CA ASN A 88 2.97 -7.11 1.73
C ASN A 88 2.67 -7.51 3.18
N VAL A 89 1.52 -7.09 3.68
CA VAL A 89 1.03 -7.48 4.99
C VAL A 89 0.08 -8.64 4.81
N THR A 90 0.35 -9.77 5.48
CA THR A 90 -0.49 -10.96 5.40
C THR A 90 -1.16 -11.23 6.73
N LEU A 91 -2.39 -11.72 6.66
CA LEU A 91 -3.12 -12.31 7.77
C LEU A 91 -3.39 -13.78 7.46
N THR A 92 -3.05 -14.66 8.39
CA THR A 92 -3.42 -16.08 8.36
C THR A 92 -4.39 -16.37 9.49
N ALA A 93 -5.61 -16.79 9.15
CA ALA A 93 -6.61 -17.28 10.10
C ALA A 93 -6.68 -18.80 10.00
N THR A 94 -6.48 -19.54 11.10
CA THR A 94 -6.51 -21.00 11.17
C THR A 94 -7.77 -21.45 11.92
N TYR A 95 -8.38 -22.53 11.47
CA TYR A 95 -9.62 -23.11 12.02
C TYR A 95 -9.37 -24.50 12.61
N GLU A 96 -10.33 -25.05 13.36
CA GLU A 96 -10.19 -26.34 14.08
C GLU A 96 -9.87 -27.55 13.17
N ASN A 97 -10.29 -27.50 11.89
CA ASN A 97 -10.00 -28.54 10.90
C ASN A 97 -8.63 -28.40 10.23
N GLU A 98 -7.75 -27.55 10.75
CA GLU A 98 -6.44 -27.18 10.20
C GLU A 98 -6.53 -26.42 8.86
N ASP A 99 -7.72 -26.09 8.36
CA ASP A 99 -7.87 -25.18 7.22
C ASP A 99 -7.37 -23.80 7.60
N SER A 100 -6.72 -23.12 6.68
CA SER A 100 -6.27 -21.76 6.88
C SER A 100 -6.69 -20.84 5.73
N ILE A 101 -7.11 -19.65 6.08
CA ILE A 101 -7.40 -18.58 5.13
C ILE A 101 -6.28 -17.55 5.22
N VAL A 102 -5.68 -17.23 4.07
CA VAL A 102 -4.65 -16.19 3.96
C VAL A 102 -5.21 -14.99 3.19
N LYS A 103 -5.09 -13.80 3.75
CA LYS A 103 -5.44 -12.53 3.12
C LYS A 103 -4.21 -11.63 3.08
N GLU A 104 -4.15 -10.74 2.09
CA GLU A 104 -3.02 -9.85 1.87
C GLU A 104 -3.48 -8.41 1.60
N ILE A 105 -2.75 -7.43 2.15
CA ILE A 105 -2.86 -6.00 1.83
C ILE A 105 -1.48 -5.50 1.41
N ILE A 106 -1.45 -4.70 0.34
CA ILE A 106 -0.24 -4.06 -0.14
C ILE A 106 -0.17 -2.64 0.43
N LEU A 107 0.94 -2.31 1.08
CA LEU A 107 1.26 -0.95 1.49
C LEU A 107 2.32 -0.36 0.57
N ILE A 108 2.10 0.87 0.16
CA ILE A 108 3.08 1.69 -0.54
C ILE A 108 3.45 2.83 0.41
N VAL A 109 4.64 2.73 1.00
CA VAL A 109 5.15 3.73 1.95
C VAL A 109 6.05 4.69 1.20
N SER A 110 5.75 5.99 1.27
CA SER A 110 6.55 7.08 0.71
C SER A 110 7.08 7.99 1.81
N PHE A 111 8.16 8.70 1.54
CA PHE A 111 8.52 9.83 2.39
C PHE A 111 7.58 10.98 2.06
N GLU A 112 7.12 11.67 3.09
CA GLU A 112 6.47 12.97 2.91
C GLU A 112 7.53 13.95 2.37
N GLU A 113 7.38 14.38 1.12
CA GLU A 113 8.19 15.47 0.59
C GLU A 113 7.78 16.75 1.32
N THR A 114 8.68 17.31 2.13
CA THR A 114 8.42 18.60 2.75
C THR A 114 8.22 19.65 1.67
N PHE A 115 7.31 20.59 1.91
CA PHE A 115 7.02 21.68 0.97
C PHE A 115 8.30 22.45 0.57
N GLU A 116 9.28 22.53 1.48
CA GLU A 116 10.58 23.16 1.23
C GLU A 116 11.43 22.39 0.22
N GLU A 117 11.50 21.06 0.29
CA GLU A 117 12.22 20.24 -0.70
C GLU A 117 11.61 20.38 -2.10
N LYS A 118 10.29 20.41 -2.19
CA LYS A 118 9.58 20.59 -3.45
C LYS A 118 9.84 21.95 -4.09
N ILE A 119 9.94 23.03 -3.29
CA ILE A 119 10.30 24.37 -3.74
C ILE A 119 11.74 24.38 -4.26
N VAL A 120 12.69 23.86 -3.50
CA VAL A 120 14.11 23.83 -3.88
C VAL A 120 14.32 23.09 -5.20
N HIS A 121 13.66 21.94 -5.40
CA HIS A 121 13.72 21.22 -6.67
C HIS A 121 13.12 21.99 -7.84
N SER A 122 12.00 22.69 -7.62
CA SER A 122 11.37 23.50 -8.67
C SER A 122 12.22 24.72 -9.02
N GLU A 123 12.79 25.43 -8.05
CA GLU A 123 13.69 26.56 -8.27
C GLU A 123 14.96 26.15 -9.01
N ALA A 124 15.60 25.03 -8.62
CA ALA A 124 16.78 24.52 -9.31
C ALA A 124 16.48 24.19 -10.78
N LEU A 125 15.29 23.65 -11.06
CA LEU A 125 14.85 23.34 -12.42
C LEU A 125 14.61 24.61 -13.23
N PHE A 126 13.96 25.63 -12.67
CA PHE A 126 13.76 26.93 -13.31
C PHE A 126 15.08 27.65 -13.59
N ILE A 127 16.02 27.65 -12.64
CA ILE A 127 17.35 28.24 -12.81
C ILE A 127 18.11 27.53 -13.94
N SER A 128 18.03 26.20 -14.03
CA SER A 128 18.73 25.44 -15.08
C SER A 128 18.18 25.74 -16.48
N ILE A 129 16.85 25.85 -16.61
CA ILE A 129 16.19 26.21 -17.88
C ILE A 129 16.59 27.63 -18.29
N ALA A 130 16.49 28.59 -17.37
CA ALA A 130 16.85 29.97 -17.64
C ALA A 130 18.34 30.15 -18.05
N ALA A 131 19.24 29.44 -17.38
CA ALA A 131 20.66 29.41 -17.74
C ALA A 131 20.90 28.87 -19.16
N THR A 132 20.18 27.80 -19.52
CA THR A 132 20.28 27.19 -20.85
C THR A 132 19.81 28.15 -21.94
N GLU A 133 18.69 28.84 -21.73
CA GLU A 133 18.18 29.87 -22.68
C GLU A 133 19.14 31.03 -22.88
N ILE A 134 19.76 31.52 -21.81
CA ILE A 134 20.77 32.56 -21.86
C ILE A 134 21.98 32.13 -22.69
N ILE A 135 22.51 30.94 -22.44
CA ILE A 135 23.66 30.38 -23.16
C ILE A 135 23.34 30.23 -24.66
N MET A 136 22.17 29.69 -24.99
CA MET A 136 21.74 29.56 -26.38
C MET A 136 21.59 30.91 -27.08
N SER A 137 20.99 31.89 -26.40
CA SER A 137 20.82 33.25 -26.95
C SER A 137 22.17 33.94 -27.23
N LEU A 138 23.12 33.84 -26.31
CA LEU A 138 24.46 34.36 -26.48
C LEU A 138 25.21 33.67 -27.63
N GLY A 139 25.09 32.33 -27.73
CA GLY A 139 25.68 31.51 -28.80
C GLY A 139 25.16 31.94 -30.19
N LEU A 140 23.84 32.10 -30.32
CA LEU A 140 23.22 32.56 -31.55
C LEU A 140 23.63 34.00 -31.90
N GLY A 141 23.72 34.91 -30.93
CA GLY A 141 24.17 36.25 -31.11
C GLY A 141 25.62 36.32 -31.60
N TYR A 142 26.50 35.53 -31.01
CA TYR A 142 27.89 35.43 -31.44
C TYR A 142 28.01 34.86 -32.88
N TRP A 143 27.29 33.80 -33.20
CA TRP A 143 27.27 33.19 -34.53
C TRP A 143 26.79 34.15 -35.61
N THR A 144 25.71 34.90 -35.37
CA THR A 144 25.21 35.89 -36.32
C THR A 144 26.19 37.06 -36.52
N SER A 145 26.95 37.44 -35.48
CA SER A 145 28.02 38.41 -35.56
C SER A 145 29.18 37.98 -36.44
N LEU A 146 29.57 36.69 -36.35
CA LEU A 146 30.62 36.12 -37.21
C LEU A 146 30.23 36.15 -38.70
N ILE A 147 29.01 35.65 -39.02
CA ILE A 147 28.50 35.63 -40.40
C ILE A 147 28.41 37.04 -40.99
N ARG A 148 28.06 38.04 -40.19
CA ARG A 148 27.98 39.44 -40.67
C ARG A 148 29.35 40.01 -40.98
N LYS A 149 30.40 39.63 -40.24
CA LYS A 149 31.77 40.08 -40.53
C LYS A 149 32.32 39.51 -41.83
N GLU A 150 32.06 38.24 -42.13
CA GLU A 150 32.49 37.60 -43.40
C GLU A 150 31.89 38.28 -44.63
N LYS A 151 30.66 38.80 -44.59
CA LYS A 151 30.01 39.48 -45.71
C LYS A 151 30.53 40.89 -46.00
N VAL A 152 31.33 41.48 -45.13
CA VAL A 152 31.89 42.81 -45.30
C VAL A 152 33.22 42.77 -46.06
N TYR A 153 33.86 41.61 -46.23
CA TYR A 153 35.16 41.43 -46.91
C TYR A 153 35.06 40.82 -48.31
N LEU A 154 33.80 40.70 -48.84
CA LEU A 154 33.51 40.35 -50.23
C LEU A 154 32.96 41.53 -51.00
#